data_65bf9dc67299e8d02f5ddf1ee26cb260
#
_entry.id   65bf9dc67299e8d02f5ddf1ee26cb260
#
_cell.length_a   1.000
_cell.length_b   1.000
_cell.length_c   1.000
_cell.angle_alpha   90.00
_cell.angle_beta   90.00
_cell.angle_gamma   90.00
#
_symmetry.space_group_name_H-M   'P 1'
#
loop_
_entity.id
_entity.type
_entity.pdbx_description
1 polymer ?
#
loop_
_entity_poly.entity_id
_entity_poly.type
_entity_poly.pdbx_seq_one_letter_code
_entity_poly.pdbx_strand_id
1 'polypeptide(L)'
;MIISGILGAIAFLMALFGGGGLLAAAGLAFAAGFGLPRWGLSFLKTRREKAFLKALPDAVDVIVRGIKAGLPLFESIKVVAADAPEPLKGEFLAIIETQAIGMPLGEACARLFERMPLPEANFFGIVIAIQQKSGGNLSEALGNLSKVLRDRKKMGEKIQAMSMEAKASAGIIGSLPPIVMLLVYLSTPQYISLLWTHPTGQLMLVGCVIWMSIGIFVMKKMINFDF
;
A
#
# COMPACT_ATOMS: atom_id res chain seq x y z
N MET A 1 6.62 -14.55 -15.97
CA MET A 1 5.89 -15.16 -17.09
C MET A 1 5.54 -16.63 -16.85
N ILE A 2 6.50 -17.48 -16.44
CA ILE A 2 6.25 -18.93 -16.22
C ILE A 2 5.16 -19.20 -15.17
N ILE A 3 5.19 -18.50 -14.03
CA ILE A 3 4.21 -18.66 -12.94
C ILE A 3 2.79 -18.27 -13.37
N SER A 4 2.64 -17.23 -14.20
CA SER A 4 1.33 -16.80 -14.71
C SER A 4 0.73 -17.81 -15.69
N GLY A 5 1.58 -18.45 -16.50
CA GLY A 5 1.15 -19.52 -17.40
C GLY A 5 0.66 -20.78 -16.64
N ILE A 6 1.37 -21.17 -15.59
CA ILE A 6 1.01 -22.32 -14.75
C ILE A 6 -0.30 -22.06 -14.00
N LEU A 7 -0.48 -20.87 -13.40
CA LEU A 7 -1.72 -20.48 -12.72
C LEU A 7 -2.92 -20.44 -13.68
N GLY A 8 -2.74 -19.90 -14.89
CA GLY A 8 -3.77 -19.90 -15.93
C GLY A 8 -4.16 -21.31 -16.38
N ALA A 9 -3.17 -22.19 -16.57
CA ALA A 9 -3.41 -23.58 -16.96
C ALA A 9 -4.15 -24.38 -15.86
N ILE A 10 -3.78 -24.19 -14.59
CA ILE A 10 -4.46 -24.83 -13.45
C ILE A 10 -5.91 -24.35 -13.34
N ALA A 11 -6.17 -23.05 -13.47
CA ALA A 11 -7.52 -22.48 -13.43
C ALA A 11 -8.38 -22.97 -14.61
N PHE A 12 -7.78 -23.11 -15.79
CA PHE A 12 -8.45 -23.66 -16.97
C PHE A 12 -8.86 -25.12 -16.77
N LEU A 13 -7.93 -25.95 -16.26
CA LEU A 13 -8.22 -27.36 -15.96
C LEU A 13 -9.29 -27.50 -14.87
N MET A 14 -9.23 -26.73 -13.78
CA MET A 14 -10.26 -26.76 -12.73
C MET A 14 -11.64 -26.35 -13.25
N ALA A 15 -11.72 -25.35 -14.13
CA ALA A 15 -12.99 -24.92 -14.70
C ALA A 15 -13.57 -25.91 -15.71
N LEU A 16 -12.74 -26.65 -16.44
CA LEU A 16 -13.15 -27.77 -17.32
C LEU A 16 -13.72 -28.94 -16.52
N PHE A 17 -13.09 -29.34 -15.41
CA PHE A 17 -13.56 -30.43 -14.55
C PHE A 17 -14.78 -30.03 -13.72
N GLY A 18 -15.01 -28.75 -13.44
CA GLY A 18 -16.16 -28.25 -12.67
C GLY A 18 -17.45 -28.05 -13.47
N GLY A 19 -17.54 -28.47 -14.75
CA GLY A 19 -18.76 -28.38 -15.56
C GLY A 19 -19.09 -26.95 -16.03
N GLY A 20 -18.20 -25.99 -15.88
CA GLY A 20 -18.32 -24.64 -16.43
C GLY A 20 -18.07 -24.66 -17.94
N GLY A 21 -18.96 -24.04 -18.72
CA GLY A 21 -18.80 -23.99 -20.17
C GLY A 21 -17.46 -23.41 -20.59
N LEU A 22 -16.97 -23.72 -21.77
CA LEU A 22 -15.65 -23.42 -22.34
C LEU A 22 -15.32 -21.90 -22.25
N LEU A 23 -16.32 -21.04 -22.36
CA LEU A 23 -16.19 -19.57 -22.23
C LEU A 23 -15.88 -19.14 -20.77
N ALA A 24 -16.50 -19.79 -19.78
CA ALA A 24 -16.22 -19.51 -18.38
C ALA A 24 -14.82 -19.99 -17.98
N ALA A 25 -14.39 -21.16 -18.49
CA ALA A 25 -13.05 -21.69 -18.28
C ALA A 25 -11.98 -20.77 -18.88
N ALA A 26 -12.18 -20.28 -20.10
CA ALA A 26 -11.27 -19.32 -20.75
C ALA A 26 -11.21 -17.98 -20.01
N GLY A 27 -12.33 -17.46 -19.53
CA GLY A 27 -12.39 -16.22 -18.74
C GLY A 27 -11.65 -16.34 -17.40
N LEU A 28 -11.84 -17.43 -16.67
CA LEU A 28 -11.13 -17.71 -15.41
C LEU A 28 -9.62 -17.93 -15.63
N ALA A 29 -9.24 -18.62 -16.68
CA ALA A 29 -7.83 -18.82 -17.04
C ALA A 29 -7.14 -17.50 -17.36
N PHE A 30 -7.80 -16.61 -18.11
CA PHE A 30 -7.28 -15.28 -18.44
C PHE A 30 -7.19 -14.38 -17.19
N ALA A 31 -8.21 -14.37 -16.35
CA ALA A 31 -8.21 -13.62 -15.09
C ALA A 31 -7.14 -14.12 -14.10
N ALA A 32 -6.99 -15.42 -13.96
CA ALA A 32 -5.97 -16.02 -13.09
C ALA A 32 -4.56 -15.88 -13.65
N GLY A 33 -4.36 -16.03 -14.96
CA GLY A 33 -3.06 -15.96 -15.60
C GLY A 33 -2.52 -14.51 -15.71
N PHE A 34 -3.37 -13.53 -15.92
CA PHE A 34 -2.97 -12.14 -16.12
C PHE A 34 -3.27 -11.24 -14.91
N GLY A 35 -4.40 -11.44 -14.25
CA GLY A 35 -4.86 -10.58 -13.15
C GLY A 35 -4.12 -10.83 -11.85
N LEU A 36 -4.04 -12.08 -11.40
CA LEU A 36 -3.42 -12.44 -10.11
C LEU A 36 -1.93 -12.07 -10.00
N PRO A 37 -1.05 -12.36 -11.00
CA PRO A 37 0.35 -12.00 -10.90
C PRO A 37 0.58 -10.49 -10.92
N ARG A 38 -0.18 -9.75 -11.72
CA ARG A 38 -0.10 -8.29 -11.76
C ARG A 38 -0.55 -7.65 -10.46
N TRP A 39 -1.65 -8.12 -9.89
CA TRP A 39 -2.16 -7.67 -8.60
C TRP A 39 -1.18 -8.00 -7.47
N GLY A 40 -0.61 -9.21 -7.45
CA GLY A 40 0.39 -9.63 -6.47
C GLY A 40 1.67 -8.78 -6.54
N LEU A 41 2.20 -8.53 -7.75
CA LEU A 41 3.37 -7.67 -7.95
C LEU A 41 3.11 -6.22 -7.53
N SER A 42 1.94 -5.67 -7.87
CA SER A 42 1.53 -4.33 -7.44
C SER A 42 1.42 -4.23 -5.92
N PHE A 43 0.85 -5.24 -5.27
CA PHE A 43 0.75 -5.30 -3.82
C PHE A 43 2.13 -5.36 -3.14
N LEU A 44 3.05 -6.21 -3.65
CA LEU A 44 4.42 -6.31 -3.15
C LEU A 44 5.20 -5.00 -3.36
N LYS A 45 5.04 -4.36 -4.52
CA LYS A 45 5.63 -3.06 -4.83
C LYS A 45 5.16 -2.01 -3.83
N THR A 46 3.86 -1.86 -3.65
CA THR A 46 3.28 -0.89 -2.70
C THR A 46 3.72 -1.16 -1.26
N ARG A 47 3.82 -2.43 -0.87
CA ARG A 47 4.32 -2.81 0.46
C ARG A 47 5.79 -2.42 0.64
N ARG A 48 6.63 -2.62 -0.38
CA ARG A 48 8.04 -2.23 -0.38
C ARG A 48 8.20 -0.72 -0.29
N GLU A 49 7.44 0.04 -1.09
CA GLU A 49 7.44 1.50 -1.10
C GLU A 49 7.01 2.08 0.27
N LYS A 50 5.95 1.53 0.87
CA LYS A 50 5.49 1.94 2.22
C LYS A 50 6.52 1.63 3.30
N ALA A 51 7.19 0.48 3.25
CA ALA A 51 8.25 0.13 4.19
C ALA A 51 9.45 1.08 4.06
N PHE A 52 9.83 1.44 2.82
CA PHE A 52 10.87 2.42 2.54
C PHE A 52 10.52 3.79 3.13
N LEU A 53 9.32 4.33 2.84
CA LEU A 53 8.86 5.62 3.36
C LEU A 53 8.80 5.67 4.88
N LYS A 54 8.46 4.55 5.51
CA LYS A 54 8.42 4.45 6.98
C LYS A 54 9.80 4.61 7.61
N ALA A 55 10.84 4.07 6.98
CA ALA A 55 12.22 4.07 7.49
C ALA A 55 13.04 5.29 7.05
N LEU A 56 12.68 5.93 5.93
CA LEU A 56 13.45 7.03 5.33
C LEU A 56 13.67 8.23 6.28
N PRO A 57 12.69 8.72 7.07
CA PRO A 57 12.91 9.86 7.98
C PRO A 57 14.00 9.59 9.01
N ASP A 58 14.00 8.37 9.57
CA ASP A 58 14.98 8.00 10.60
C ASP A 58 16.39 7.86 9.98
N ALA A 59 16.49 7.36 8.75
CA ALA A 59 17.74 7.30 8.00
C ALA A 59 18.30 8.70 7.69
N VAL A 60 17.46 9.62 7.22
CA VAL A 60 17.87 10.99 6.96
C VAL A 60 18.33 11.69 8.26
N ASP A 61 17.67 11.42 9.39
CA ASP A 61 18.11 11.93 10.69
C ASP A 61 19.50 11.40 11.11
N VAL A 62 19.80 10.14 10.84
CA VAL A 62 21.13 9.54 11.08
C VAL A 62 22.19 10.28 10.25
N ILE A 63 21.91 10.52 8.98
CA ILE A 63 22.80 11.26 8.09
C ILE A 63 23.02 12.69 8.61
N VAL A 64 21.95 13.39 8.99
CA VAL A 64 22.03 14.76 9.53
C VAL A 64 22.89 14.81 10.78
N ARG A 65 22.69 13.86 11.70
CA ARG A 65 23.51 13.78 12.92
C ARG A 65 24.97 13.48 12.61
N GLY A 66 25.24 12.57 11.66
CA GLY A 66 26.59 12.27 11.20
C GLY A 66 27.31 13.50 10.65
N ILE A 67 26.66 14.24 9.75
CA ILE A 67 27.22 15.47 9.17
C ILE A 67 27.46 16.54 10.25
N LYS A 68 26.53 16.72 11.19
CA LYS A 68 26.69 17.65 12.31
C LYS A 68 27.83 17.27 13.26
N ALA A 69 28.12 15.97 13.38
CA ALA A 69 29.26 15.44 14.13
C ALA A 69 30.59 15.53 13.34
N GLY A 70 30.58 16.08 12.11
CA GLY A 70 31.78 16.22 11.27
C GLY A 70 32.07 15.03 10.37
N LEU A 71 31.20 14.01 10.31
CA LEU A 71 31.38 12.90 9.38
C LEU A 71 31.09 13.35 7.95
N PRO A 72 31.88 12.91 6.97
CA PRO A 72 31.56 13.08 5.57
C PRO A 72 30.20 12.46 5.22
N LEU A 73 29.47 13.07 4.27
CA LEU A 73 28.17 12.58 3.81
C LEU A 73 28.19 11.10 3.44
N PHE A 74 29.22 10.67 2.70
CA PHE A 74 29.36 9.28 2.26
C PHE A 74 29.50 8.31 3.44
N GLU A 75 30.28 8.67 4.46
CA GLU A 75 30.42 7.84 5.65
C GLU A 75 29.08 7.77 6.44
N SER A 76 28.34 8.88 6.49
CA SER A 76 27.00 8.90 7.11
C SER A 76 26.01 7.99 6.36
N ILE A 77 26.12 7.91 5.02
CA ILE A 77 25.32 6.98 4.19
C ILE A 77 25.71 5.51 4.48
N LYS A 78 27.00 5.21 4.67
CA LYS A 78 27.45 3.86 5.06
C LYS A 78 26.88 3.43 6.41
N VAL A 79 26.83 4.33 7.39
CA VAL A 79 26.21 4.04 8.70
C VAL A 79 24.75 3.65 8.53
N VAL A 80 24.00 4.39 7.71
CA VAL A 80 22.60 4.02 7.41
C VAL A 80 22.50 2.67 6.70
N ALA A 81 23.36 2.41 5.72
CA ALA A 81 23.34 1.13 4.99
C ALA A 81 23.69 -0.08 5.88
N ALA A 82 24.45 0.11 6.98
CA ALA A 82 24.76 -0.95 7.94
C ALA A 82 23.53 -1.31 8.80
N ASP A 83 22.82 -0.32 9.34
CA ASP A 83 21.83 -0.49 10.39
C ASP A 83 20.37 -0.41 9.95
N ALA A 84 20.10 0.16 8.76
CA ALA A 84 18.73 0.36 8.29
C ALA A 84 18.00 -0.95 8.01
N PRO A 85 16.66 -1.00 8.22
CA PRO A 85 15.85 -2.15 7.83
C PRO A 85 15.66 -2.22 6.31
N GLU A 86 15.37 -3.42 5.80
CA GLU A 86 14.94 -3.58 4.40
C GLU A 86 13.56 -2.93 4.16
N PRO A 87 13.33 -2.34 3.00
CA PRO A 87 14.17 -2.30 1.79
C PRO A 87 15.16 -1.14 1.73
N LEU A 88 15.21 -0.27 2.74
CA LEU A 88 16.04 0.93 2.76
C LEU A 88 17.53 0.56 2.72
N LYS A 89 17.93 -0.44 3.49
CA LYS A 89 19.31 -0.95 3.52
C LYS A 89 19.84 -1.28 2.13
N GLY A 90 19.10 -2.11 1.38
CA GLY A 90 19.49 -2.52 0.04
C GLY A 90 19.62 -1.34 -0.94
N GLU A 91 18.75 -0.33 -0.81
CA GLU A 91 18.81 0.86 -1.67
C GLU A 91 20.02 1.75 -1.33
N PHE A 92 20.38 1.89 -0.05
CA PHE A 92 21.54 2.65 0.37
C PHE A 92 22.86 1.92 0.06
N LEU A 93 22.88 0.59 0.14
CA LEU A 93 24.00 -0.22 -0.35
C LEU A 93 24.22 -0.01 -1.86
N ALA A 94 23.16 0.02 -2.66
CA ALA A 94 23.28 0.28 -4.08
C ALA A 94 23.83 1.69 -4.41
N ILE A 95 23.59 2.70 -3.56
CA ILE A 95 24.21 4.01 -3.67
C ILE A 95 25.73 3.90 -3.42
N ILE A 96 26.14 3.16 -2.39
CA ILE A 96 27.55 2.95 -2.03
C ILE A 96 28.27 2.21 -3.16
N GLU A 97 27.70 1.14 -3.69
CA GLU A 97 28.25 0.35 -4.79
C GLU A 97 28.41 1.20 -6.06
N THR A 98 27.39 2.03 -6.35
CA THR A 98 27.40 2.92 -7.52
C THR A 98 28.52 3.96 -7.40
N GLN A 99 28.77 4.48 -6.21
CA GLN A 99 29.88 5.40 -5.98
C GLN A 99 31.24 4.68 -6.03
N ALA A 100 31.34 3.45 -5.54
CA ALA A 100 32.58 2.68 -5.57
C ALA A 100 33.12 2.44 -7.00
N ILE A 101 32.23 2.42 -8.01
CA ILE A 101 32.61 2.34 -9.42
C ILE A 101 32.91 3.72 -10.05
N GLY A 102 33.02 4.78 -9.24
CA GLY A 102 33.46 6.11 -9.68
C GLY A 102 32.34 7.10 -10.01
N MET A 103 31.07 6.77 -9.78
CA MET A 103 29.97 7.69 -10.03
C MET A 103 29.91 8.79 -8.93
N PRO A 104 29.70 10.08 -9.28
CA PRO A 104 29.49 11.12 -8.29
C PRO A 104 28.31 10.78 -7.36
N LEU A 105 28.48 11.00 -6.04
CA LEU A 105 27.49 10.64 -5.04
C LEU A 105 26.10 11.26 -5.32
N GLY A 106 26.05 12.50 -5.83
CA GLY A 106 24.81 13.15 -6.22
C GLY A 106 24.04 12.40 -7.30
N GLU A 107 24.74 11.85 -8.29
CA GLU A 107 24.15 11.05 -9.36
C GLU A 107 23.74 9.67 -8.82
N ALA A 108 24.56 9.05 -7.98
CA ALA A 108 24.23 7.79 -7.31
C ALA A 108 22.95 7.92 -6.48
N CYS A 109 22.76 9.02 -5.75
CA CYS A 109 21.54 9.32 -5.00
C CYS A 109 20.35 9.63 -5.92
N ALA A 110 20.54 10.26 -7.06
CA ALA A 110 19.47 10.52 -8.03
C ALA A 110 18.90 9.22 -8.63
N ARG A 111 19.74 8.19 -8.83
CA ARG A 111 19.30 6.85 -9.28
C ARG A 111 18.41 6.11 -8.26
N LEU A 112 18.35 6.56 -7.01
CA LEU A 112 17.42 6.03 -6.03
C LEU A 112 15.97 6.14 -6.53
N PHE A 113 15.62 7.23 -7.22
CA PHE A 113 14.28 7.43 -7.77
C PHE A 113 13.92 6.39 -8.86
N GLU A 114 14.87 5.91 -9.63
CA GLU A 114 14.63 4.89 -10.65
C GLU A 114 14.21 3.56 -10.04
N ARG A 115 14.76 3.23 -8.86
CA ARG A 115 14.48 1.99 -8.12
C ARG A 115 13.31 2.12 -7.16
N MET A 116 13.15 3.32 -6.58
CA MET A 116 12.07 3.72 -5.67
C MET A 116 11.39 4.97 -6.23
N PRO A 117 10.38 4.84 -7.10
CA PRO A 117 9.72 5.97 -7.77
C PRO A 117 8.79 6.71 -6.80
N LEU A 118 9.37 7.29 -5.75
CA LEU A 118 8.71 8.03 -4.69
C LEU A 118 9.16 9.48 -4.71
N PRO A 119 8.25 10.46 -4.57
CA PRO A 119 8.62 11.88 -4.53
C PRO A 119 9.67 12.19 -3.46
N GLU A 120 9.61 11.49 -2.33
CA GLU A 120 10.54 11.66 -1.20
C GLU A 120 11.95 11.17 -1.54
N ALA A 121 12.06 10.06 -2.26
CA ALA A 121 13.35 9.53 -2.75
C ALA A 121 13.95 10.46 -3.80
N ASN A 122 13.14 11.01 -4.71
CA ASN A 122 13.56 12.00 -5.68
C ASN A 122 14.08 13.28 -5.00
N PHE A 123 13.32 13.78 -4.02
CA PHE A 123 13.69 14.98 -3.30
C PHE A 123 15.00 14.81 -2.52
N PHE A 124 15.22 13.64 -1.90
CA PHE A 124 16.47 13.29 -1.24
C PHE A 124 17.66 13.36 -2.21
N GLY A 125 17.53 12.74 -3.40
CA GLY A 125 18.57 12.77 -4.43
C GLY A 125 18.87 14.18 -4.93
N ILE A 126 17.83 14.99 -5.19
CA ILE A 126 17.96 16.38 -5.64
C ILE A 126 18.67 17.24 -4.60
N VAL A 127 18.29 17.14 -3.32
CA VAL A 127 18.90 17.90 -2.24
C VAL A 127 20.40 17.61 -2.15
N ILE A 128 20.79 16.34 -2.20
CA ILE A 128 22.21 15.95 -2.18
C ILE A 128 22.94 16.49 -3.41
N ALA A 129 22.39 16.32 -4.61
CA ALA A 129 23.02 16.76 -5.85
C ALA A 129 23.23 18.29 -5.91
N ILE A 130 22.24 19.06 -5.44
CA ILE A 130 22.35 20.54 -5.40
C ILE A 130 23.37 20.97 -4.36
N GLN A 131 23.31 20.44 -3.15
CA GLN A 131 24.18 20.87 -2.05
C GLN A 131 25.65 20.52 -2.28
N GLN A 132 25.94 19.40 -2.98
CA GLN A 132 27.30 19.08 -3.40
C GLN A 132 27.87 20.08 -4.39
N LYS A 133 27.05 20.64 -5.28
CA LYS A 133 27.49 21.63 -6.28
C LYS A 133 27.60 23.04 -5.69
N SER A 134 26.67 23.39 -4.81
CA SER A 134 26.55 24.76 -4.26
C SER A 134 27.39 24.98 -3.02
N GLY A 135 27.93 23.93 -2.37
CA GLY A 135 28.66 24.06 -1.11
C GLY A 135 27.82 24.57 0.07
N GLY A 136 26.51 24.46 -0.04
CA GLY A 136 25.57 24.94 0.97
C GLY A 136 25.50 24.08 2.24
N ASN A 137 24.68 24.51 3.22
CA ASN A 137 24.51 23.78 4.48
C ASN A 137 23.64 22.50 4.27
N LEU A 138 24.28 21.42 3.86
CA LEU A 138 23.64 20.13 3.61
C LEU A 138 22.89 19.60 4.83
N SER A 139 23.43 19.82 6.05
CA SER A 139 22.80 19.32 7.28
C SER A 139 21.46 20.02 7.56
N GLU A 140 21.34 21.29 7.22
CA GLU A 140 20.11 22.05 7.36
C GLU A 140 19.07 21.63 6.31
N ALA A 141 19.47 21.49 5.05
CA ALA A 141 18.59 21.07 3.97
C ALA A 141 18.02 19.65 4.21
N LEU A 142 18.88 18.70 4.62
CA LEU A 142 18.45 17.35 4.99
C LEU A 142 17.64 17.34 6.30
N GLY A 143 17.94 18.22 7.24
CA GLY A 143 17.16 18.38 8.47
C GLY A 143 15.73 18.85 8.19
N ASN A 144 15.56 19.80 7.27
CA ASN A 144 14.24 20.25 6.81
C ASN A 144 13.50 19.12 6.08
N LEU A 145 14.20 18.36 5.23
CA LEU A 145 13.62 17.17 4.59
C LEU A 145 13.15 16.16 5.63
N SER A 146 13.98 15.80 6.62
CA SER A 146 13.60 14.86 7.68
C SER A 146 12.37 15.32 8.44
N LYS A 147 12.29 16.63 8.77
CA LYS A 147 11.12 17.20 9.43
C LYS A 147 9.86 17.04 8.60
N VAL A 148 9.90 17.39 7.30
CA VAL A 148 8.75 17.24 6.39
C VAL A 148 8.32 15.77 6.27
N LEU A 149 9.28 14.85 6.11
CA LEU A 149 8.99 13.41 6.05
C LEU A 149 8.32 12.90 7.33
N ARG A 150 8.81 13.35 8.48
CA ARG A 150 8.28 12.97 9.79
C ARG A 150 6.88 13.54 10.02
N ASP A 151 6.64 14.78 9.62
CA ASP A 151 5.32 15.41 9.74
C ASP A 151 4.30 14.73 8.82
N ARG A 152 4.67 14.38 7.58
CA ARG A 152 3.83 13.55 6.68
C ARG A 152 3.53 12.17 7.27
N LYS A 153 4.54 11.50 7.86
CA LYS A 153 4.34 10.20 8.53
C LYS A 153 3.35 10.32 9.67
N LYS A 154 3.52 11.30 10.57
CA LYS A 154 2.61 11.55 11.70
C LYS A 154 1.20 11.88 11.23
N MET A 155 1.06 12.67 10.17
CA MET A 155 -0.24 12.99 9.58
C MET A 155 -0.93 11.74 9.03
N GLY A 156 -0.21 10.89 8.30
CA GLY A 156 -0.72 9.61 7.81
C GLY A 156 -1.16 8.68 8.94
N GLU A 157 -0.38 8.56 10.02
CA GLU A 157 -0.73 7.77 11.19
C GLU A 157 -1.98 8.31 11.90
N LYS A 158 -2.12 9.65 12.01
CA LYS A 158 -3.31 10.29 12.60
C LYS A 158 -4.56 10.07 11.75
N ILE A 159 -4.45 10.21 10.42
CA ILE A 159 -5.55 9.93 9.49
C ILE A 159 -5.96 8.46 9.58
N GLN A 160 -4.99 7.55 9.65
CA GLN A 160 -5.27 6.13 9.79
C GLN A 160 -5.99 5.81 11.11
N ALA A 161 -5.58 6.41 12.23
CA ALA A 161 -6.24 6.23 13.52
C ALA A 161 -7.70 6.71 13.48
N MET A 162 -7.96 7.91 12.95
CA MET A 162 -9.33 8.44 12.79
C MET A 162 -10.18 7.58 11.83
N SER A 163 -9.56 7.08 10.75
CA SER A 163 -10.23 6.18 9.80
C SER A 163 -10.58 4.83 10.44
N MET A 164 -9.78 4.32 11.38
CA MET A 164 -10.06 3.06 12.07
C MET A 164 -11.30 3.17 12.95
N GLU A 165 -11.50 4.27 13.66
CA GLU A 165 -12.69 4.52 14.45
C GLU A 165 -13.96 4.55 13.58
N ALA A 166 -13.90 5.30 12.47
CA ALA A 166 -15.00 5.36 11.51
C ALA A 166 -15.29 3.98 10.86
N LYS A 167 -14.25 3.19 10.56
CA LYS A 167 -14.40 1.82 10.02
C LYS A 167 -15.04 0.88 11.04
N ALA A 168 -14.65 0.96 12.31
CA ALA A 168 -15.23 0.16 13.38
C ALA A 168 -16.72 0.47 13.54
N SER A 169 -17.09 1.75 13.62
CA SER A 169 -18.48 2.18 13.72
C SER A 169 -19.30 1.75 12.50
N ALA A 170 -18.76 1.92 11.29
CA ALA A 170 -19.41 1.47 10.06
C ALA A 170 -19.59 -0.06 10.01
N GLY A 171 -18.62 -0.82 10.53
CA GLY A 171 -18.70 -2.27 10.64
C GLY A 171 -19.82 -2.71 11.59
N ILE A 172 -19.93 -2.07 12.75
CA ILE A 172 -20.98 -2.36 13.74
C ILE A 172 -22.36 -2.04 13.16
N ILE A 173 -22.55 -0.84 12.62
CA ILE A 173 -23.82 -0.40 12.04
C ILE A 173 -24.21 -1.28 10.85
N GLY A 174 -23.26 -1.63 9.98
CA GLY A 174 -23.50 -2.46 8.81
C GLY A 174 -23.79 -3.94 9.13
N SER A 175 -23.31 -4.45 10.27
CA SER A 175 -23.58 -5.82 10.72
C SER A 175 -24.93 -5.97 11.44
N LEU A 176 -25.53 -4.89 11.91
CA LEU A 176 -26.75 -4.91 12.71
C LEU A 176 -27.96 -5.52 11.96
N PRO A 177 -28.29 -5.12 10.72
CA PRO A 177 -29.42 -5.72 9.98
C PRO A 177 -29.28 -7.23 9.75
N PRO A 178 -28.12 -7.77 9.28
CA PRO A 178 -27.94 -9.22 9.17
C PRO A 178 -28.06 -9.96 10.50
N ILE A 179 -27.54 -9.40 11.60
CA ILE A 179 -27.60 -10.00 12.92
C ILE A 179 -29.06 -10.05 13.43
N VAL A 180 -29.81 -8.95 13.28
CA VAL A 180 -31.23 -8.91 13.65
C VAL A 180 -32.04 -9.92 12.83
N MET A 181 -31.78 -10.02 11.53
CA MET A 181 -32.43 -10.99 10.65
C MET A 181 -32.15 -12.45 11.10
N LEU A 182 -30.90 -12.74 11.50
CA LEU A 182 -30.52 -14.05 12.04
C LEU A 182 -31.24 -14.35 13.37
N LEU A 183 -31.31 -13.36 14.29
CA LEU A 183 -31.98 -13.52 15.58
C LEU A 183 -33.50 -13.78 15.42
N VAL A 184 -34.15 -13.06 14.50
CA VAL A 184 -35.59 -13.27 14.22
C VAL A 184 -35.81 -14.63 13.55
N TYR A 185 -34.88 -15.07 12.68
CA TYR A 185 -34.94 -16.43 12.09
C TYR A 185 -34.84 -17.53 13.14
N LEU A 186 -33.98 -17.37 14.15
CA LEU A 186 -33.82 -18.33 15.24
C LEU A 186 -35.04 -18.32 16.21
N SER A 187 -35.63 -17.15 16.43
CA SER A 187 -36.77 -17.00 17.36
C SER A 187 -38.09 -17.39 16.72
N THR A 188 -38.32 -17.01 15.46
CA THR A 188 -39.63 -17.22 14.78
C THR A 188 -39.41 -17.50 13.29
N PRO A 189 -38.99 -18.72 12.90
CA PRO A 189 -38.65 -19.04 11.52
C PRO A 189 -39.80 -18.85 10.54
N GLN A 190 -41.06 -19.03 11.02
CA GLN A 190 -42.28 -18.86 10.23
C GLN A 190 -42.50 -17.41 9.77
N TYR A 191 -42.09 -16.44 10.59
CA TYR A 191 -42.24 -15.02 10.28
C TYR A 191 -41.28 -14.57 9.14
N ILE A 192 -40.04 -15.01 9.18
CA ILE A 192 -39.06 -14.68 8.17
C ILE A 192 -39.25 -15.48 6.88
N SER A 193 -39.81 -16.69 6.94
CA SER A 193 -40.07 -17.48 5.73
C SER A 193 -41.00 -16.78 4.75
N LEU A 194 -41.90 -15.94 5.22
CA LEU A 194 -42.78 -15.07 4.41
C LEU A 194 -41.95 -14.08 3.52
N LEU A 195 -40.77 -13.66 3.97
CA LEU A 195 -39.89 -12.78 3.19
C LEU A 195 -39.32 -13.45 1.94
N TRP A 196 -39.15 -14.81 2.00
CA TRP A 196 -38.58 -15.59 0.90
C TRP A 196 -39.65 -16.21 0.00
N THR A 197 -40.84 -16.49 0.55
CA THR A 197 -41.92 -17.21 -0.15
C THR A 197 -42.90 -16.28 -0.83
N HIS A 198 -43.11 -15.06 -0.33
CA HIS A 198 -44.07 -14.12 -0.90
C HIS A 198 -43.41 -13.12 -1.86
N PRO A 199 -43.97 -12.87 -3.07
CA PRO A 199 -43.35 -12.01 -4.09
C PRO A 199 -43.16 -10.57 -3.59
N THR A 200 -44.05 -10.03 -2.78
CA THR A 200 -43.91 -8.70 -2.13
C THR A 200 -42.76 -8.67 -1.11
N GLY A 201 -42.54 -9.77 -0.38
CA GLY A 201 -41.41 -9.91 0.56
C GLY A 201 -40.06 -9.91 -0.15
N GLN A 202 -39.95 -10.61 -1.26
CA GLN A 202 -38.72 -10.64 -2.10
C GLN A 202 -38.40 -9.25 -2.67
N LEU A 203 -39.41 -8.50 -3.12
CA LEU A 203 -39.21 -7.16 -3.64
C LEU A 203 -38.74 -6.18 -2.55
N MET A 204 -39.30 -6.27 -1.36
CA MET A 204 -38.81 -5.50 -0.19
C MET A 204 -37.40 -5.87 0.21
N LEU A 205 -37.04 -7.15 0.18
CA LEU A 205 -35.70 -7.62 0.53
C LEU A 205 -34.65 -7.09 -0.47
N VAL A 206 -34.93 -7.16 -1.78
CA VAL A 206 -34.09 -6.58 -2.82
C VAL A 206 -33.91 -5.06 -2.62
N GLY A 207 -34.99 -4.33 -2.32
CA GLY A 207 -34.93 -2.90 -2.03
C GLY A 207 -34.02 -2.58 -0.81
N CYS A 208 -34.16 -3.34 0.28
CA CYS A 208 -33.30 -3.19 1.46
C CYS A 208 -31.82 -3.47 1.17
N VAL A 209 -31.52 -4.53 0.39
CA VAL A 209 -30.13 -4.88 0.01
C VAL A 209 -29.52 -3.78 -0.85
N ILE A 210 -30.28 -3.24 -1.81
CA ILE A 210 -29.80 -2.13 -2.65
C ILE A 210 -29.51 -0.90 -1.79
N TRP A 211 -30.45 -0.53 -0.91
CA TRP A 211 -30.30 0.64 -0.03
C TRP A 211 -29.10 0.50 0.91
N MET A 212 -28.93 -0.69 1.50
CA MET A 212 -27.81 -1.01 2.37
C MET A 212 -26.47 -0.96 1.58
N SER A 213 -26.44 -1.46 0.35
CA SER A 213 -25.25 -1.43 -0.52
C SER A 213 -24.85 0.01 -0.87
N ILE A 214 -25.82 0.89 -1.13
CA ILE A 214 -25.58 2.31 -1.37
C ILE A 214 -24.99 2.96 -0.10
N GLY A 215 -25.56 2.68 1.07
CA GLY A 215 -25.07 3.19 2.36
C GLY A 215 -23.61 2.77 2.63
N ILE A 216 -23.29 1.49 2.42
CA ILE A 216 -21.93 0.96 2.58
C ILE A 216 -20.97 1.61 1.56
N PHE A 217 -21.42 1.80 0.32
CA PHE A 217 -20.60 2.43 -0.71
C PHE A 217 -20.28 3.90 -0.38
N VAL A 218 -21.27 4.66 0.09
CA VAL A 218 -21.08 6.05 0.52
C VAL A 218 -20.13 6.13 1.70
N MET A 219 -20.33 5.29 2.74
CA MET A 219 -19.43 5.23 3.89
C MET A 219 -17.99 4.87 3.46
N LYS A 220 -17.83 3.88 2.59
CA LYS A 220 -16.51 3.49 2.07
C LYS A 220 -15.83 4.63 1.30
N LYS A 221 -16.60 5.40 0.53
CA LYS A 221 -16.09 6.57 -0.20
C LYS A 221 -15.69 7.70 0.75
N MET A 222 -16.45 7.92 1.83
CA MET A 222 -16.12 8.93 2.86
C MET A 222 -14.89 8.57 3.69
N ILE A 223 -14.63 7.28 3.93
CA ILE A 223 -13.50 6.81 4.74
C ILE A 223 -12.19 6.73 3.91
N ASN A 224 -12.29 6.50 2.60
CA ASN A 224 -11.14 6.51 1.69
C ASN A 224 -10.93 7.93 1.12
N PHE A 225 -10.56 8.87 1.97
CA PHE A 225 -9.91 10.09 1.50
C PHE A 225 -8.44 9.78 1.26
N ASP A 226 -8.07 9.55 -0.03
CA ASP A 226 -6.69 9.60 -0.50
C ASP A 226 -6.28 11.08 -0.62
N PHE A 227 -5.25 11.48 0.15
CA PHE A 227 -4.46 12.69 -0.06
C PHE A 227 -3.13 12.33 -0.70
#